data_331ee2de5b219b9f8c0c4a3776b24e91
#
_entry.id   331ee2de5b219b9f8c0c4a3776b24e91
#
_cell.length_a   1.000
_cell.length_b   1.000
_cell.length_c   1.000
_cell.angle_alpha   90.00
_cell.angle_beta   90.00
_cell.angle_gamma   90.00
#
_symmetry.space_group_name_H-M   'P 1'
#
loop_
_entity.id
_entity.type
_entity.pdbx_description
1 polymer ?
#
loop_
_entity_poly.entity_id
_entity_poly.type
_entity_poly.pdbx_seq_one_letter_code
_entity_poly.pdbx_strand_id
1 'polypeptide(L)'
;MRIVFYSASTSAHSNSSTKTTYQPFRADTWDEMDRLYPDCEFVVAGPLNGSYIFDVADGEICKKPEKVKYVLLESGMSAEDTAELIAQQKPDIAVAIASGAVPFDWVPIKTALIAEELQKRGIATIANNTLVSVAAFDKWRSNIMFRSFVKAAKGIYIHHELFLAEKKNPGVSINVYKEYVFYRIKEMNFPVIVKDTLGAGSIGVEVMNSYEEVESFLNSDRNNSDIMVEELIQGEQFGTEIHGVEGRYSVLPPIAFSINKRGHYRSVKLCKIWSGDGSFLSF
;
A
#
# COMPACT_ATOMS: atom_id res chain seq x y z
N MET A 1 -9.36 23.94 -15.67
CA MET A 1 -9.02 22.50 -15.80
C MET A 1 -9.79 21.74 -14.73
N ARG A 2 -10.46 20.62 -15.07
CA ARG A 2 -11.17 19.81 -14.07
C ARG A 2 -10.35 18.56 -13.73
N ILE A 3 -10.01 18.40 -12.46
CA ILE A 3 -9.23 17.30 -11.95
C ILE A 3 -10.12 16.45 -11.04
N VAL A 4 -10.23 15.15 -11.37
CA VAL A 4 -10.96 14.21 -10.52
C VAL A 4 -9.95 13.34 -9.76
N PHE A 5 -9.92 13.46 -8.44
CA PHE A 5 -9.21 12.52 -7.58
C PHE A 5 -10.15 11.38 -7.23
N TYR A 6 -9.67 10.14 -7.35
CA TYR A 6 -10.53 8.99 -7.05
C TYR A 6 -9.82 7.93 -6.22
N SER A 7 -10.59 7.31 -5.33
CA SER A 7 -10.19 6.14 -4.57
C SER A 7 -11.35 5.16 -4.49
N ALA A 8 -11.08 3.90 -4.71
CA ALA A 8 -12.12 2.87 -4.70
C ALA A 8 -11.74 1.76 -3.73
N SER A 9 -12.52 1.59 -2.66
CA SER A 9 -12.35 0.47 -1.74
C SER A 9 -13.05 -0.78 -2.25
N THR A 10 -12.49 -1.94 -1.95
CA THR A 10 -13.11 -3.25 -2.20
C THR A 10 -13.77 -3.83 -0.96
N SER A 11 -13.57 -3.21 0.18
CA SER A 11 -14.10 -3.65 1.47
C SER A 11 -15.22 -2.73 1.97
N ALA A 12 -16.28 -3.34 2.49
CA ALA A 12 -17.35 -2.62 3.18
C ALA A 12 -16.91 -2.34 4.63
N HIS A 13 -16.20 -1.23 4.84
CA HIS A 13 -15.86 -0.80 6.20
C HIS A 13 -17.04 -0.09 6.84
N SER A 14 -17.34 -0.46 8.09
CA SER A 14 -18.29 0.29 8.90
C SER A 14 -17.67 1.63 9.36
N ASN A 15 -18.50 2.65 9.56
CA ASN A 15 -18.08 3.95 10.08
C ASN A 15 -17.33 3.85 11.44
N SER A 16 -17.53 2.76 12.18
CA SER A 16 -16.84 2.50 13.45
C SER A 16 -15.33 2.24 13.28
N SER A 17 -14.87 1.80 12.13
CA SER A 17 -13.44 1.60 11.85
C SER A 17 -12.71 2.90 11.53
N THR A 18 -13.42 3.99 11.22
CA THR A 18 -12.83 5.29 10.90
C THR A 18 -12.37 6.09 12.13
N LYS A 19 -12.72 5.66 13.35
CA LYS A 19 -12.33 6.34 14.59
C LYS A 19 -10.82 6.46 14.83
N THR A 20 -10.02 5.60 14.21
CA THR A 20 -8.57 5.55 14.37
C THR A 20 -7.81 5.66 13.05
N THR A 21 -8.51 5.88 11.94
CA THR A 21 -7.88 5.87 10.63
C THR A 21 -7.18 7.21 10.37
N TYR A 22 -5.93 7.14 9.96
CA TYR A 22 -5.19 8.29 9.43
C TYR A 22 -5.97 8.88 8.24
N GLN A 23 -6.28 10.17 8.32
CA GLN A 23 -6.94 10.92 7.26
C GLN A 23 -5.86 11.66 6.45
N PRO A 24 -5.45 11.13 5.28
CA PRO A 24 -4.37 11.73 4.50
C PRO A 24 -4.75 13.09 3.92
N PHE A 25 -6.04 13.30 3.67
CA PHE A 25 -6.59 14.56 3.17
C PHE A 25 -7.69 15.06 4.12
N ARG A 26 -7.60 16.32 4.46
CA ARG A 26 -8.56 17.02 5.31
C ARG A 26 -9.29 18.09 4.52
N ALA A 27 -10.42 18.54 5.03
CA ALA A 27 -11.18 19.61 4.39
C ALA A 27 -10.29 20.84 4.11
N ASP A 28 -9.47 21.24 5.07
CA ASP A 28 -8.53 22.37 4.92
C ASP A 28 -7.52 22.17 3.79
N THR A 29 -7.07 20.93 3.54
CA THR A 29 -6.14 20.62 2.44
C THR A 29 -6.78 20.91 1.10
N TRP A 30 -8.04 20.53 0.94
CA TRP A 30 -8.79 20.79 -0.29
C TRP A 30 -9.09 22.26 -0.50
N ASP A 31 -9.46 22.98 0.57
CA ASP A 31 -9.71 24.43 0.54
C ASP A 31 -8.42 25.18 0.19
N GLU A 32 -7.27 24.74 0.68
CA GLU A 32 -5.98 25.31 0.28
C GLU A 32 -5.62 25.01 -1.17
N MET A 33 -5.87 23.80 -1.67
CA MET A 33 -5.66 23.48 -3.08
C MET A 33 -6.53 24.35 -3.99
N ASP A 34 -7.80 24.55 -3.66
CA ASP A 34 -8.69 25.44 -4.40
C ASP A 34 -8.18 26.89 -4.41
N ARG A 35 -7.66 27.37 -3.29
CA ARG A 35 -7.05 28.70 -3.17
C ARG A 35 -5.77 28.85 -3.99
N LEU A 36 -4.91 27.81 -4.01
CA LEU A 36 -3.63 27.83 -4.74
C LEU A 36 -3.79 27.66 -6.23
N TYR A 37 -4.84 26.98 -6.66
CA TYR A 37 -5.10 26.67 -8.07
C TYR A 37 -6.50 27.12 -8.51
N PRO A 38 -6.79 28.44 -8.52
CA PRO A 38 -8.14 28.97 -8.78
C PRO A 38 -8.68 28.67 -10.17
N ASP A 39 -7.81 28.32 -11.12
CA ASP A 39 -8.20 27.92 -12.49
C ASP A 39 -8.52 26.43 -12.60
N CYS A 40 -8.42 25.69 -11.49
CA CYS A 40 -8.75 24.26 -11.43
C CYS A 40 -10.06 24.05 -10.65
N GLU A 41 -10.86 23.13 -11.16
CA GLU A 41 -12.04 22.60 -10.46
C GLU A 41 -11.68 21.22 -9.94
N PHE A 42 -11.78 21.01 -8.63
CA PHE A 42 -11.48 19.74 -7.99
C PHE A 42 -12.75 18.95 -7.69
N VAL A 43 -12.72 17.68 -8.06
CA VAL A 43 -13.75 16.70 -7.73
C VAL A 43 -13.09 15.51 -7.04
N VAL A 44 -13.67 15.02 -5.96
CA VAL A 44 -13.21 13.82 -5.26
C VAL A 44 -14.27 12.74 -5.39
N ALA A 45 -13.90 11.60 -5.96
CA ALA A 45 -14.73 10.42 -6.06
C ALA A 45 -14.20 9.33 -5.13
N GLY A 46 -15.02 8.90 -4.18
CA GLY A 46 -14.57 7.89 -3.20
C GLY A 46 -15.70 7.33 -2.36
N PRO A 47 -15.42 6.28 -1.57
CA PRO A 47 -16.36 5.74 -0.63
C PRO A 47 -16.55 6.70 0.56
N LEU A 48 -17.77 6.78 1.07
CA LEU A 48 -18.08 7.66 2.21
C LEU A 48 -17.22 7.35 3.45
N ASN A 49 -16.89 6.10 3.63
CA ASN A 49 -16.13 5.61 4.78
C ASN A 49 -14.62 5.87 4.70
N GLY A 50 -14.11 6.26 3.55
CA GLY A 50 -12.70 6.48 3.30
C GLY A 50 -12.22 7.89 3.53
N SER A 51 -13.04 8.79 4.05
CA SER A 51 -12.73 10.20 4.35
C SER A 51 -11.51 10.81 3.64
N TYR A 52 -11.58 10.88 2.32
CA TYR A 52 -10.57 11.57 1.52
C TYR A 52 -10.89 13.05 1.29
N ILE A 53 -12.02 13.52 1.80
CA ILE A 53 -12.50 14.87 1.56
C ILE A 53 -13.06 15.52 2.83
N PHE A 54 -13.63 14.74 3.75
CA PHE A 54 -14.29 15.26 4.94
C PHE A 54 -13.44 15.01 6.18
N ASP A 55 -13.44 15.99 7.09
CA ASP A 55 -12.98 15.71 8.45
C ASP A 55 -14.05 14.91 9.17
N VAL A 56 -13.67 13.79 9.74
CA VAL A 56 -14.56 12.88 10.45
C VAL A 56 -14.11 12.76 11.91
N ALA A 57 -15.01 12.99 12.84
CA ALA A 57 -14.80 12.73 14.26
C ALA A 57 -15.94 11.86 14.79
N ASP A 58 -15.60 10.82 15.57
CA ASP A 58 -16.54 9.85 16.14
C ASP A 58 -17.50 9.20 15.13
N GLY A 59 -17.06 9.07 13.87
CA GLY A 59 -17.84 8.46 12.78
C GLY A 59 -18.77 9.45 12.06
N GLU A 60 -18.76 10.73 12.45
CA GLU A 60 -19.57 11.77 11.82
C GLU A 60 -18.71 12.81 11.09
N ILE A 61 -19.25 13.37 10.01
CA ILE A 61 -18.60 14.42 9.25
C ILE A 61 -18.68 15.71 10.06
N CYS A 62 -17.54 16.21 10.53
CA CYS A 62 -17.44 17.45 11.30
C CYS A 62 -17.02 18.66 10.46
N LYS A 63 -16.36 18.44 9.32
CA LYS A 63 -15.97 19.50 8.39
C LYS A 63 -16.00 19.03 6.95
N LYS A 64 -16.46 19.90 6.05
CA LYS A 64 -16.45 19.70 4.59
C LYS A 64 -15.65 20.82 3.94
N PRO A 65 -14.95 20.58 2.82
CA PRO A 65 -14.37 21.65 2.03
C PRO A 65 -15.47 22.53 1.42
N GLU A 66 -15.14 23.79 1.16
CA GLU A 66 -16.14 24.79 0.73
C GLU A 66 -16.60 24.58 -0.72
N LYS A 67 -15.70 24.28 -1.64
CA LYS A 67 -16.00 24.27 -3.08
C LYS A 67 -15.79 22.92 -3.78
N VAL A 68 -15.02 22.00 -3.18
CA VAL A 68 -14.68 20.71 -3.79
C VAL A 68 -15.92 19.81 -3.87
N LYS A 69 -16.24 19.38 -5.07
CA LYS A 69 -17.37 18.47 -5.31
C LYS A 69 -17.02 17.07 -4.89
N TYR A 70 -17.97 16.39 -4.25
CA TYR A 70 -17.83 14.98 -3.88
C TYR A 70 -18.76 14.09 -4.70
N VAL A 71 -18.22 12.94 -5.16
CA VAL A 71 -18.95 11.87 -5.84
C VAL A 71 -18.82 10.59 -5.02
N LEU A 72 -19.95 10.11 -4.52
CA LEU A 72 -19.99 8.86 -3.75
C LEU A 72 -19.77 7.66 -4.67
N LEU A 73 -18.80 6.82 -4.33
CA LEU A 73 -18.57 5.51 -4.93
C LEU A 73 -19.04 4.43 -3.96
N GLU A 74 -19.88 3.53 -4.43
CA GLU A 74 -20.33 2.39 -3.64
C GLU A 74 -19.24 1.30 -3.60
N SER A 75 -19.12 0.59 -2.48
CA SER A 75 -18.04 -0.39 -2.26
C SER A 75 -18.07 -1.58 -3.24
N GLY A 76 -19.23 -1.95 -3.74
CA GLY A 76 -19.42 -3.08 -4.65
C GLY A 76 -19.31 -2.77 -6.15
N MET A 77 -19.10 -1.50 -6.51
CA MET A 77 -19.04 -1.10 -7.91
C MET A 77 -17.89 -1.78 -8.67
N SER A 78 -18.13 -2.16 -9.92
CA SER A 78 -17.07 -2.60 -10.84
C SER A 78 -16.10 -1.47 -11.18
N ALA A 79 -14.94 -1.80 -11.74
CA ALA A 79 -14.04 -0.78 -12.27
C ALA A 79 -14.66 0.01 -13.41
N GLU A 80 -15.42 -0.66 -14.27
CA GLU A 80 -16.13 -0.06 -15.39
C GLU A 80 -17.21 0.94 -14.95
N ASP A 81 -18.10 0.54 -14.01
CA ASP A 81 -19.15 1.43 -13.47
C ASP A 81 -18.54 2.63 -12.74
N THR A 82 -17.44 2.41 -12.01
CA THR A 82 -16.71 3.47 -11.33
C THR A 82 -16.11 4.45 -12.34
N ALA A 83 -15.50 3.95 -13.41
CA ALA A 83 -14.95 4.78 -14.47
C ALA A 83 -16.05 5.57 -15.19
N GLU A 84 -17.23 4.98 -15.39
CA GLU A 84 -18.37 5.67 -15.99
C GLU A 84 -18.84 6.85 -15.12
N LEU A 85 -18.99 6.65 -13.79
CA LEU A 85 -19.35 7.76 -12.89
C LEU A 85 -18.29 8.87 -12.87
N ILE A 86 -17.01 8.51 -12.94
CA ILE A 86 -15.92 9.49 -13.03
C ILE A 86 -15.98 10.23 -14.37
N ALA A 87 -16.18 9.51 -15.48
CA ALA A 87 -16.28 10.11 -16.83
C ALA A 87 -17.44 11.10 -16.95
N GLN A 88 -18.57 10.84 -16.29
CA GLN A 88 -19.71 11.78 -16.21
C GLN A 88 -19.35 13.12 -15.55
N GLN A 89 -18.27 13.18 -14.77
CA GLN A 89 -17.76 14.43 -14.24
C GLN A 89 -16.98 15.25 -15.27
N LYS A 90 -16.73 14.70 -16.47
CA LYS A 90 -15.99 15.32 -17.59
C LYS A 90 -14.61 15.83 -17.15
N PRO A 91 -13.74 14.96 -16.57
CA PRO A 91 -12.42 15.37 -16.14
C PRO A 91 -11.50 15.64 -17.34
N ASP A 92 -10.64 16.64 -17.22
CA ASP A 92 -9.46 16.79 -18.06
C ASP A 92 -8.39 15.77 -17.68
N ILE A 93 -8.31 15.43 -16.38
CA ILE A 93 -7.39 14.44 -15.82
C ILE A 93 -8.02 13.75 -14.60
N ALA A 94 -7.80 12.45 -14.48
CA ALA A 94 -8.19 11.68 -13.32
C ALA A 94 -6.94 11.16 -12.56
N VAL A 95 -6.90 11.37 -11.25
CA VAL A 95 -5.77 11.04 -10.38
C VAL A 95 -6.17 9.97 -9.38
N ALA A 96 -5.50 8.82 -9.42
CA ALA A 96 -5.72 7.75 -8.46
C ALA A 96 -5.12 8.09 -7.10
N ILE A 97 -5.92 7.97 -6.04
CA ILE A 97 -5.47 7.99 -4.67
C ILE A 97 -5.58 6.56 -4.14
N ALA A 98 -4.45 5.85 -4.07
CA ALA A 98 -4.42 4.50 -3.54
C ALA A 98 -3.94 4.54 -2.09
N SER A 99 -4.86 4.48 -1.15
CA SER A 99 -4.53 4.23 0.26
C SER A 99 -5.38 3.08 0.78
N GLY A 100 -4.78 1.91 0.90
CA GLY A 100 -5.38 0.75 1.53
C GLY A 100 -4.82 0.62 2.95
N ALA A 101 -5.67 0.65 3.96
CA ALA A 101 -5.27 0.52 5.36
C ALA A 101 -5.49 -0.89 5.92
N VAL A 102 -6.08 -1.79 5.16
CA VAL A 102 -6.46 -3.12 5.63
C VAL A 102 -5.90 -4.21 4.73
N PRO A 103 -5.53 -5.37 5.31
CA PRO A 103 -5.20 -6.55 4.54
C PRO A 103 -6.34 -6.89 3.57
N PHE A 104 -5.97 -7.32 2.36
CA PHE A 104 -6.93 -7.70 1.31
C PHE A 104 -7.84 -6.58 0.79
N ASP A 105 -7.56 -5.32 1.10
CA ASP A 105 -8.17 -4.22 0.36
C ASP A 105 -7.38 -4.00 -0.95
N TRP A 106 -7.94 -4.45 -2.05
CA TRP A 106 -7.31 -4.46 -3.38
C TRP A 106 -7.32 -3.08 -4.05
N VAL A 107 -7.36 -2.00 -3.26
CA VAL A 107 -7.44 -0.61 -3.75
C VAL A 107 -6.40 -0.30 -4.83
N PRO A 108 -5.11 -0.64 -4.69
CA PRO A 108 -4.12 -0.31 -5.73
C PRO A 108 -4.42 -0.98 -7.06
N ILE A 109 -4.93 -2.21 -7.05
CA ILE A 109 -5.28 -2.94 -8.26
C ILE A 109 -6.58 -2.39 -8.85
N LYS A 110 -7.59 -2.16 -8.01
CA LYS A 110 -8.88 -1.62 -8.46
C LYS A 110 -8.74 -0.21 -9.04
N THR A 111 -7.94 0.66 -8.43
CA THR A 111 -7.70 2.01 -8.96
C THR A 111 -6.94 1.97 -10.28
N ALA A 112 -6.03 1.01 -10.47
CA ALA A 112 -5.36 0.79 -11.74
C ALA A 112 -6.32 0.30 -12.84
N LEU A 113 -7.22 -0.62 -12.53
CA LEU A 113 -8.27 -1.08 -13.46
C LEU A 113 -9.19 0.08 -13.87
N ILE A 114 -9.59 0.92 -12.92
CA ILE A 114 -10.38 2.12 -13.20
C ILE A 114 -9.62 3.08 -14.14
N ALA A 115 -8.32 3.26 -13.91
CA ALA A 115 -7.49 4.08 -14.78
C ALA A 115 -7.47 3.57 -16.22
N GLU A 116 -7.32 2.26 -16.42
CA GLU A 116 -7.36 1.64 -17.75
C GLU A 116 -8.73 1.83 -18.43
N GLU A 117 -9.83 1.73 -17.68
CA GLU A 117 -11.16 2.00 -18.19
C GLU A 117 -11.38 3.48 -18.57
N LEU A 118 -10.82 4.42 -17.80
CA LEU A 118 -10.83 5.84 -18.13
C LEU A 118 -9.99 6.15 -19.36
N GLN A 119 -8.81 5.54 -19.50
CA GLN A 119 -7.95 5.69 -20.68
C GLN A 119 -8.64 5.18 -21.96
N LYS A 120 -9.38 4.07 -21.91
CA LYS A 120 -10.21 3.60 -23.03
C LYS A 120 -11.26 4.64 -23.48
N ARG A 121 -11.70 5.49 -22.56
CA ARG A 121 -12.63 6.60 -22.82
C ARG A 121 -11.92 7.91 -23.25
N GLY A 122 -10.59 7.86 -23.42
CA GLY A 122 -9.78 9.03 -23.82
C GLY A 122 -9.48 10.02 -22.70
N ILE A 123 -9.71 9.64 -21.44
CA ILE A 123 -9.43 10.48 -20.27
C ILE A 123 -8.00 10.25 -19.80
N ALA A 124 -7.23 11.34 -19.68
CA ALA A 124 -5.87 11.27 -19.12
C ALA A 124 -5.90 10.84 -17.65
N THR A 125 -4.97 9.96 -17.26
CA THR A 125 -4.92 9.46 -15.89
C THR A 125 -3.52 9.56 -15.28
N ILE A 126 -3.46 9.81 -13.97
CA ILE A 126 -2.27 9.61 -13.14
C ILE A 126 -2.55 8.43 -12.22
N ALA A 127 -2.01 7.27 -12.57
CA ALA A 127 -2.18 6.02 -11.84
C ALA A 127 -1.09 5.02 -12.23
N ASN A 128 -0.83 4.04 -11.39
CA ASN A 128 -0.07 2.87 -11.81
C ASN A 128 -0.91 2.02 -12.77
N ASN A 129 -0.25 1.26 -13.66
CA ASN A 129 -0.94 0.24 -14.44
C ASN A 129 -1.24 -1.01 -13.59
N THR A 130 -2.14 -1.87 -14.07
CA THR A 130 -2.57 -3.06 -13.35
C THR A 130 -1.44 -4.06 -13.12
N LEU A 131 -0.55 -4.25 -14.09
CA LEU A 131 0.57 -5.20 -13.98
C LEU A 131 1.52 -4.81 -12.85
N VAL A 132 1.90 -3.52 -12.80
CA VAL A 132 2.76 -2.97 -11.74
C VAL A 132 2.05 -3.04 -10.38
N SER A 133 0.75 -2.70 -10.33
CA SER A 133 -0.03 -2.74 -9.09
C SER A 133 -0.13 -4.15 -8.51
N VAL A 134 -0.35 -5.17 -9.34
CA VAL A 134 -0.36 -6.58 -8.92
C VAL A 134 1.01 -7.03 -8.45
N ALA A 135 2.08 -6.69 -9.18
CA ALA A 135 3.43 -7.08 -8.82
C ALA A 135 3.90 -6.41 -7.51
N ALA A 136 3.57 -5.13 -7.32
CA ALA A 136 3.93 -4.37 -6.13
C ALA A 136 3.11 -4.75 -4.88
N PHE A 137 1.92 -5.32 -5.08
CA PHE A 137 1.06 -5.76 -3.98
C PHE A 137 1.64 -6.96 -3.23
N ASP A 138 2.38 -7.83 -3.92
CA ASP A 138 3.06 -8.99 -3.35
C ASP A 138 4.52 -8.66 -3.01
N LYS A 139 4.85 -8.66 -1.72
CA LYS A 139 6.20 -8.32 -1.22
C LYS A 139 7.28 -9.26 -1.73
N TRP A 140 6.95 -10.54 -1.91
CA TRP A 140 7.91 -11.51 -2.44
C TRP A 140 8.19 -11.28 -3.93
N ARG A 141 7.15 -11.06 -4.73
CA ARG A 141 7.30 -10.71 -6.15
C ARG A 141 8.09 -9.43 -6.34
N SER A 142 7.78 -8.38 -5.56
CA SER A 142 8.53 -7.13 -5.54
C SER A 142 10.01 -7.37 -5.21
N ASN A 143 10.29 -8.15 -4.17
CA ASN A 143 11.67 -8.46 -3.77
C ASN A 143 12.44 -9.16 -4.90
N ILE A 144 11.84 -10.16 -5.58
CA ILE A 144 12.47 -10.85 -6.72
C ILE A 144 12.72 -9.90 -7.89
N MET A 145 11.74 -9.04 -8.23
CA MET A 145 11.91 -8.06 -9.30
C MET A 145 13.08 -7.13 -9.01
N PHE A 146 13.15 -6.58 -7.80
CA PHE A 146 14.17 -5.59 -7.45
C PHE A 146 15.56 -6.18 -7.28
N ARG A 147 15.72 -7.45 -6.93
CA ARG A 147 17.04 -8.12 -6.78
C ARG A 147 17.93 -8.02 -8.01
N SER A 148 17.34 -7.89 -9.19
CA SER A 148 18.10 -7.75 -10.44
C SER A 148 18.70 -6.35 -10.63
N PHE A 149 18.21 -5.36 -9.91
CA PHE A 149 18.57 -3.94 -10.11
C PHE A 149 19.20 -3.31 -8.88
N VAL A 150 18.76 -3.75 -7.68
CA VAL A 150 19.20 -3.18 -6.40
C VAL A 150 19.53 -4.29 -5.41
N LYS A 151 20.33 -3.94 -4.40
CA LYS A 151 20.63 -4.85 -3.30
C LYS A 151 19.38 -5.02 -2.43
N ALA A 152 18.76 -6.19 -2.47
CA ALA A 152 17.59 -6.54 -1.68
C ALA A 152 17.96 -7.52 -0.57
N ALA A 153 17.14 -7.56 0.50
CA ALA A 153 17.29 -8.53 1.58
C ALA A 153 17.18 -9.94 1.02
N LYS A 154 18.06 -10.83 1.51
CA LYS A 154 17.96 -12.26 1.20
C LYS A 154 16.85 -12.89 2.00
N GLY A 155 16.12 -13.81 1.41
CA GLY A 155 15.02 -14.47 2.11
C GLY A 155 14.47 -15.64 1.31
N ILE A 156 13.45 -16.26 1.87
CA ILE A 156 12.69 -17.34 1.26
C ILE A 156 11.20 -17.03 1.26
N TYR A 157 10.52 -17.58 0.29
CA TYR A 157 9.05 -17.61 0.21
C TYR A 157 8.55 -18.94 0.74
N ILE A 158 7.49 -18.93 1.52
CA ILE A 158 6.83 -20.09 2.07
C ILE A 158 5.39 -20.11 1.60
N HIS A 159 5.10 -21.07 0.74
CA HIS A 159 3.76 -21.34 0.25
C HIS A 159 2.97 -22.05 1.37
N HIS A 160 1.96 -21.38 1.91
CA HIS A 160 1.19 -21.86 3.06
C HIS A 160 0.58 -23.25 2.85
N GLU A 161 -0.08 -23.47 1.70
CA GLU A 161 -0.74 -24.75 1.40
C GLU A 161 0.26 -25.92 1.32
N LEU A 162 1.43 -25.69 0.72
CA LEU A 162 2.46 -26.72 0.62
C LEU A 162 3.13 -26.99 1.97
N PHE A 163 3.31 -25.95 2.78
CA PHE A 163 3.89 -26.08 4.11
C PHE A 163 3.02 -26.91 5.07
N LEU A 164 1.69 -26.87 4.88
CA LEU A 164 0.72 -27.61 5.68
C LEU A 164 0.12 -28.82 4.93
N ALA A 165 0.78 -29.28 3.85
CA ALA A 165 0.22 -30.34 2.99
C ALA A 165 -0.11 -31.63 3.75
N GLU A 166 0.70 -32.01 4.76
CA GLU A 166 0.47 -33.20 5.58
C GLU A 166 -0.78 -33.09 6.46
N LYS A 167 -1.16 -31.88 6.87
CA LYS A 167 -2.40 -31.63 7.63
C LYS A 167 -3.66 -31.76 6.77
N LYS A 168 -3.55 -31.44 5.48
CA LYS A 168 -4.66 -31.37 4.53
C LYS A 168 -4.80 -32.62 3.67
N ASN A 169 -3.73 -33.38 3.52
CA ASN A 169 -3.70 -34.58 2.68
C ASN A 169 -3.12 -35.78 3.46
N PRO A 170 -3.97 -36.70 3.92
CA PRO A 170 -3.53 -37.90 4.65
C PRO A 170 -2.57 -38.80 3.88
N GLY A 171 -2.48 -38.68 2.56
CA GLY A 171 -1.51 -39.39 1.73
C GLY A 171 -0.08 -38.86 1.80
N VAL A 172 0.12 -37.69 2.40
CA VAL A 172 1.45 -37.11 2.59
C VAL A 172 2.04 -37.62 3.89
N SER A 173 2.90 -38.62 3.82
CA SER A 173 3.58 -39.19 4.98
C SER A 173 4.82 -38.39 5.41
N ILE A 174 5.46 -37.68 4.48
CA ILE A 174 6.63 -36.81 4.72
C ILE A 174 6.43 -35.54 3.91
N ASN A 175 6.46 -34.38 4.56
CA ASN A 175 6.41 -33.09 3.89
C ASN A 175 7.83 -32.57 3.59
N VAL A 176 8.38 -32.99 2.45
CA VAL A 176 9.72 -32.60 2.00
C VAL A 176 9.84 -31.09 1.77
N TYR A 177 8.74 -30.41 1.40
CA TYR A 177 8.73 -28.96 1.26
C TYR A 177 8.93 -28.27 2.62
N LYS A 178 8.30 -28.76 3.66
CA LYS A 178 8.47 -28.27 5.03
C LYS A 178 9.88 -28.49 5.54
N GLU A 179 10.48 -29.64 5.25
CA GLU A 179 11.89 -29.94 5.57
C GLU A 179 12.82 -28.95 4.84
N TYR A 180 12.59 -28.70 3.55
CA TYR A 180 13.34 -27.71 2.76
C TYR A 180 13.23 -26.32 3.36
N VAL A 181 12.03 -25.88 3.75
CA VAL A 181 11.82 -24.56 4.39
C VAL A 181 12.66 -24.43 5.66
N PHE A 182 12.57 -25.41 6.56
CA PHE A 182 13.35 -25.38 7.80
C PHE A 182 14.85 -25.45 7.58
N TYR A 183 15.30 -26.25 6.61
CA TYR A 183 16.70 -26.28 6.20
C TYR A 183 17.18 -24.89 5.78
N ARG A 184 16.44 -24.19 4.94
CA ARG A 184 16.79 -22.85 4.47
C ARG A 184 16.77 -21.78 5.57
N ILE A 185 15.83 -21.87 6.52
CA ILE A 185 15.77 -20.94 7.65
C ILE A 185 16.97 -21.13 8.57
N LYS A 186 17.42 -22.36 8.79
CA LYS A 186 18.62 -22.65 9.61
C LYS A 186 19.91 -22.03 9.06
N GLU A 187 19.96 -21.82 7.73
CA GLU A 187 21.11 -21.18 7.07
C GLU A 187 21.08 -19.64 7.16
N MET A 188 19.99 -19.03 7.67
CA MET A 188 19.86 -17.57 7.75
C MET A 188 20.57 -17.00 8.97
N ASN A 189 21.01 -15.72 8.83
CA ASN A 189 21.54 -14.96 9.95
C ASN A 189 20.39 -14.32 10.74
N PHE A 190 20.32 -14.60 12.03
CA PHE A 190 19.33 -13.99 12.92
C PHE A 190 19.82 -12.65 13.50
N PRO A 191 18.90 -11.69 13.77
CA PRO A 191 17.46 -11.80 13.63
C PRO A 191 16.97 -11.76 12.18
N VAL A 192 15.83 -12.39 11.94
CA VAL A 192 15.09 -12.33 10.67
C VAL A 192 13.76 -11.61 10.84
N ILE A 193 13.15 -11.23 9.74
CA ILE A 193 11.80 -10.66 9.73
C ILE A 193 10.86 -11.58 8.96
N VAL A 194 9.74 -11.92 9.59
CA VAL A 194 8.66 -12.73 9.02
C VAL A 194 7.54 -11.77 8.60
N LYS A 195 7.03 -11.93 7.39
CA LYS A 195 6.00 -11.06 6.82
C LYS A 195 4.98 -11.87 6.03
N ASP A 196 3.72 -11.50 6.13
CA ASP A 196 2.75 -11.87 5.10
C ASP A 196 3.18 -11.30 3.75
N THR A 197 3.07 -12.08 2.68
CA THR A 197 3.42 -11.59 1.34
C THR A 197 2.47 -10.50 0.87
N LEU A 198 1.20 -10.60 1.26
CA LEU A 198 0.16 -9.61 1.00
C LEU A 198 -0.13 -8.85 2.29
N GLY A 199 -0.32 -7.56 2.20
CA GLY A 199 -0.65 -6.71 3.36
C GLY A 199 0.05 -5.36 3.33
N ALA A 200 -0.40 -4.46 4.19
CA ALA A 200 0.08 -3.09 4.31
C ALA A 200 0.17 -2.66 5.79
N GLY A 201 0.78 -1.50 6.05
CA GLY A 201 0.79 -0.89 7.39
C GLY A 201 1.52 -1.67 8.47
N SER A 202 2.49 -2.52 8.12
CA SER A 202 3.21 -3.42 9.05
C SER A 202 2.33 -4.47 9.73
N ILE A 203 1.12 -4.72 9.23
CA ILE A 203 0.28 -5.82 9.69
C ILE A 203 0.90 -7.12 9.18
N GLY A 204 0.96 -8.16 10.04
CA GLY A 204 1.58 -9.44 9.68
C GLY A 204 3.12 -9.36 9.53
N VAL A 205 3.78 -8.44 10.26
CA VAL A 205 5.24 -8.28 10.25
C VAL A 205 5.78 -8.54 11.66
N GLU A 206 6.72 -9.48 11.81
CA GLU A 206 7.33 -9.81 13.09
C GLU A 206 8.83 -10.04 12.96
N VAL A 207 9.58 -9.55 13.93
CA VAL A 207 11.03 -9.83 14.07
C VAL A 207 11.20 -11.05 14.93
N MET A 208 11.95 -12.03 14.42
CA MET A 208 12.27 -13.29 15.08
C MET A 208 13.79 -13.36 15.35
N ASN A 209 14.15 -13.65 16.59
CA ASN A 209 15.54 -13.59 17.04
C ASN A 209 16.26 -14.94 16.93
N SER A 210 15.52 -16.02 16.76
CA SER A 210 16.08 -17.37 16.67
C SER A 210 15.29 -18.25 15.68
N TYR A 211 15.92 -19.37 15.32
CA TYR A 211 15.28 -20.41 14.53
C TYR A 211 14.01 -20.96 15.22
N GLU A 212 14.09 -21.18 16.53
CA GLU A 212 13.00 -21.75 17.32
C GLU A 212 11.77 -20.83 17.34
N GLU A 213 11.97 -19.51 17.34
CA GLU A 213 10.88 -18.55 17.23
C GLU A 213 10.16 -18.67 15.87
N VAL A 214 10.93 -18.78 14.78
CA VAL A 214 10.35 -18.96 13.43
C VAL A 214 9.66 -20.31 13.32
N GLU A 215 10.28 -21.39 13.79
CA GLU A 215 9.71 -22.74 13.78
C GLU A 215 8.39 -22.79 14.56
N SER A 216 8.34 -22.17 15.75
CA SER A 216 7.14 -22.06 16.57
C SER A 216 6.04 -21.29 15.85
N PHE A 217 6.38 -20.15 15.24
CA PHE A 217 5.43 -19.34 14.46
C PHE A 217 4.84 -20.14 13.28
N LEU A 218 5.71 -20.76 12.46
CA LEU A 218 5.28 -21.49 11.26
C LEU A 218 4.40 -22.70 11.57
N ASN A 219 4.59 -23.33 12.74
CA ASN A 219 3.78 -24.46 13.19
C ASN A 219 2.51 -24.05 13.94
N SER A 220 2.33 -22.77 14.25
CA SER A 220 1.15 -22.26 14.96
C SER A 220 0.00 -21.89 13.99
N ASP A 221 -1.20 -21.66 14.56
CA ASP A 221 -2.36 -21.16 13.81
C ASP A 221 -2.21 -19.71 13.32
N ARG A 222 -1.15 -19.03 13.75
CA ARG A 222 -0.81 -17.68 13.27
C ARG A 222 -0.26 -17.69 11.84
N ASN A 223 0.29 -18.82 11.40
CA ASN A 223 0.68 -19.06 10.02
C ASN A 223 -0.56 -19.43 9.20
N ASN A 224 -1.26 -18.45 8.68
CA ASN A 224 -2.53 -18.60 7.96
C ASN A 224 -2.53 -18.02 6.53
N SER A 225 -1.37 -17.62 6.03
CA SER A 225 -1.17 -17.04 4.70
C SER A 225 0.19 -17.41 4.15
N ASP A 226 0.44 -17.06 2.90
CA ASP A 226 1.77 -17.14 2.31
C ASP A 226 2.71 -16.15 3.00
N ILE A 227 3.87 -16.64 3.39
CA ILE A 227 4.86 -15.95 4.23
C ILE A 227 6.16 -15.73 3.46
N MET A 228 6.84 -14.63 3.69
CA MET A 228 8.26 -14.48 3.41
C MET A 228 9.05 -14.34 4.70
N VAL A 229 10.19 -15.00 4.77
CA VAL A 229 11.19 -14.84 5.84
C VAL A 229 12.43 -14.25 5.20
N GLU A 230 12.91 -13.12 5.69
CA GLU A 230 14.09 -12.45 5.15
C GLU A 230 15.02 -11.94 6.24
N GLU A 231 16.30 -11.73 5.90
CA GLU A 231 17.28 -11.13 6.80
C GLU A 231 16.81 -9.75 7.24
N LEU A 232 16.88 -9.47 8.53
CA LEU A 232 16.62 -8.14 9.08
C LEU A 232 17.79 -7.23 8.79
N ILE A 233 17.59 -6.27 7.88
CA ILE A 233 18.60 -5.23 7.62
C ILE A 233 18.55 -4.20 8.74
N GLN A 234 19.66 -4.06 9.47
CA GLN A 234 19.80 -3.04 10.49
C GLN A 234 20.22 -1.71 9.85
N GLY A 235 19.60 -0.62 10.29
CA GLY A 235 19.92 0.71 9.79
C GLY A 235 18.73 1.67 9.88
N GLU A 236 18.95 2.89 9.44
CA GLU A 236 17.88 3.86 9.27
C GLU A 236 17.07 3.52 8.02
N GLN A 237 15.76 3.63 8.11
CA GLN A 237 14.86 3.37 7.00
C GLN A 237 14.40 4.67 6.37
N PHE A 238 14.55 4.75 5.05
CA PHE A 238 14.08 5.85 4.24
C PHE A 238 13.16 5.35 3.15
N GLY A 239 12.25 6.20 2.73
CA GLY A 239 11.41 5.99 1.55
C GLY A 239 11.37 7.25 0.70
N THR A 240 11.07 7.10 -0.56
CA THR A 240 10.79 8.20 -1.47
C THR A 240 9.69 7.81 -2.43
N GLU A 241 9.03 8.79 -2.99
CA GLU A 241 8.07 8.60 -4.06
C GLU A 241 8.66 9.01 -5.39
N ILE A 242 8.32 8.25 -6.43
CA ILE A 242 8.78 8.49 -7.80
C ILE A 242 7.54 8.65 -8.67
N HIS A 243 7.47 9.78 -9.37
CA HIS A 243 6.41 10.09 -10.31
C HIS A 243 6.97 10.21 -11.72
N GLY A 244 6.24 9.71 -12.69
CA GLY A 244 6.64 9.87 -14.07
C GLY A 244 6.20 8.73 -14.97
N VAL A 245 6.54 8.84 -16.24
CA VAL A 245 6.22 7.87 -17.28
C VAL A 245 7.39 7.78 -18.29
N GLU A 246 7.57 6.58 -18.85
CA GLU A 246 8.44 6.34 -20.02
C GLU A 246 9.85 6.97 -19.91
N GLY A 247 10.52 6.74 -18.79
CA GLY A 247 11.89 7.20 -18.56
C GLY A 247 12.02 8.66 -18.13
N ARG A 248 10.92 9.40 -18.00
CA ARG A 248 10.87 10.74 -17.42
C ARG A 248 10.31 10.68 -16.01
N TYR A 249 11.18 10.66 -15.03
CA TYR A 249 10.81 10.48 -13.63
C TYR A 249 11.29 11.63 -12.76
N SER A 250 10.45 12.03 -11.82
CA SER A 250 10.78 12.94 -10.73
C SER A 250 10.80 12.16 -9.42
N VAL A 251 11.84 12.32 -8.64
CA VAL A 251 12.00 11.68 -7.33
C VAL A 251 11.73 12.72 -6.27
N LEU A 252 10.78 12.46 -5.38
CA LEU A 252 10.50 13.35 -4.26
C LEU A 252 11.58 13.24 -3.17
N PRO A 253 11.71 14.26 -2.32
CA PRO A 253 12.62 14.21 -1.18
C PRO A 253 12.37 12.97 -0.32
N PRO A 254 13.44 12.30 0.16
CA PRO A 254 13.29 11.12 0.99
C PRO A 254 12.67 11.47 2.34
N ILE A 255 11.89 10.54 2.86
CA ILE A 255 11.29 10.59 4.19
C ILE A 255 11.93 9.51 5.07
N ALA A 256 12.27 9.86 6.31
CA ALA A 256 12.77 8.91 7.30
C ALA A 256 11.62 8.26 8.06
N PHE A 257 11.68 6.95 8.22
CA PHE A 257 10.73 6.18 9.00
C PHE A 257 11.32 5.85 10.37
N SER A 258 10.55 6.12 11.43
CA SER A 258 10.84 5.59 12.76
C SER A 258 10.08 4.28 12.93
N ILE A 259 10.83 3.21 13.24
CA ILE A 259 10.28 1.89 13.49
C ILE A 259 10.52 1.48 14.94
N ASN A 260 9.64 0.66 15.50
CA ASN A 260 9.83 0.07 16.83
C ASN A 260 10.65 -1.22 16.75
N LYS A 261 11.00 -1.79 17.92
CA LYS A 261 11.76 -3.05 18.01
C LYS A 261 11.05 -4.26 17.37
N ARG A 262 9.74 -4.16 17.07
CA ARG A 262 8.95 -5.20 16.40
C ARG A 262 8.88 -5.01 14.89
N GLY A 263 9.56 -3.99 14.34
CA GLY A 263 9.52 -3.68 12.90
C GLY A 263 8.29 -2.86 12.45
N HIS A 264 7.47 -2.35 13.40
CA HIS A 264 6.30 -1.56 13.05
C HIS A 264 6.62 -0.07 12.98
N TYR A 265 6.00 0.64 12.05
CA TYR A 265 6.12 2.09 11.93
C TYR A 265 5.58 2.80 13.18
N ARG A 266 6.31 3.83 13.62
CA ARG A 266 5.88 4.72 14.69
C ARG A 266 5.59 6.13 14.20
N SER A 267 6.43 6.64 13.34
CA SER A 267 6.31 7.99 12.81
C SER A 267 7.09 8.14 11.51
N VAL A 268 6.72 9.15 10.73
CA VAL A 268 7.40 9.58 9.52
C VAL A 268 7.92 10.99 9.75
N LYS A 269 9.16 11.26 9.35
CA LYS A 269 9.74 12.60 9.37
C LYS A 269 10.28 12.91 7.98
N LEU A 270 10.00 14.10 7.48
CA LEU A 270 10.70 14.60 6.29
C LEU A 270 12.20 14.69 6.60
N CYS A 271 13.00 14.12 5.72
CA CYS A 271 14.44 14.26 5.82
C CYS A 271 14.84 15.69 5.45
N LYS A 272 15.90 16.19 6.08
CA LYS A 272 16.59 17.35 5.56
C LYS A 272 17.11 16.99 4.15
N ILE A 273 16.71 17.78 3.17
CA ILE A 273 17.15 17.57 1.79
C ILE A 273 18.59 18.03 1.68
N TRP A 274 19.40 17.17 1.12
CA TRP A 274 20.77 17.55 0.74
C TRP A 274 20.69 18.46 -0.48
N SER A 275 21.04 19.74 -0.34
CA SER A 275 21.26 20.60 -1.50
C SER A 275 22.60 20.22 -2.11
N GLY A 276 22.71 20.22 -3.44
CA GLY A 276 23.92 19.83 -4.18
C GLY A 276 25.19 20.64 -3.84
N ASP A 277 25.07 21.68 -3.01
CA ASP A 277 26.15 22.49 -2.46
C ASP A 277 26.65 22.05 -1.07
N GLY A 278 26.12 20.94 -0.54
CA GLY A 278 26.47 20.39 0.77
C GLY A 278 25.68 20.96 1.96
N SER A 279 24.70 21.85 1.72
CA SER A 279 23.82 22.36 2.78
C SER A 279 22.56 21.49 2.96
N PHE A 280 22.02 21.46 4.17
CA PHE A 280 20.74 20.82 4.47
C PHE A 280 19.64 21.87 4.49
N LEU A 281 18.64 21.70 3.62
CA LEU A 281 17.39 22.47 3.71
C LEU A 281 16.47 21.83 4.75
N SER A 282 16.05 22.60 5.75
CA SER A 282 14.97 22.20 6.69
C SER A 282 13.67 22.83 6.22
N PHE A 283 12.67 22.01 5.93
CA PHE A 283 11.30 22.45 5.73
C PHE A 283 10.48 22.22 6.99
#